data_c6926953f336b676bc4187b2938da7e0
#
_entry.id   c6926953f336b676bc4187b2938da7e0
#
_cell.length_a   1.000
_cell.length_b   1.000
_cell.length_c   1.000
_cell.angle_alpha   90.00
_cell.angle_beta   90.00
_cell.angle_gamma   90.00
#
_symmetry.space_group_name_H-M   'P 1'
#
loop_
_entity.id
_entity.type
_entity.pdbx_description
1 polymer ?
#
loop_
_entity_poly.entity_id
_entity_poly.type
_entity_poly.pdbx_seq_one_letter_code
_entity_poly.pdbx_strand_id
1 'polypeptide(L)'
;MKMLKKLLAVVLTGAMALTLLTACGGNAVTEKSIADAMTDMAKAQGAKATFTPRAEERELARKIAALREGKATDENSYDAIKKILDYDQGGVNENNFVWTDTVFTDELGTSGQAYEFINNNVLMLSRAWNGLDLFGKKAAKIHYMGTALYKGTDKKGNPVTVRVIVVTAKAEDPQQPGKA
;
A
#
# COMPACT_ATOMS: atom_id res chain seq x y z
N MET A 1 15.02 30.40 -24.51
CA MET A 1 14.94 28.92 -24.60
C MET A 1 14.88 28.17 -23.26
N LYS A 2 15.37 28.72 -22.14
CA LYS A 2 15.32 28.03 -20.83
C LYS A 2 13.92 27.97 -20.17
N MET A 3 13.05 28.96 -20.46
CA MET A 3 11.68 28.97 -19.91
C MET A 3 10.75 27.95 -20.58
N LEU A 4 10.88 27.72 -21.87
CA LEU A 4 10.03 26.77 -22.61
C LEU A 4 10.25 25.31 -22.13
N LYS A 5 11.50 24.95 -21.79
CA LYS A 5 11.83 23.62 -21.25
C LYS A 5 11.26 23.40 -19.86
N LYS A 6 11.19 24.45 -19.01
CA LYS A 6 10.55 24.37 -17.68
C LYS A 6 9.03 24.28 -17.78
N LEU A 7 8.42 24.98 -18.75
CA LEU A 7 6.99 24.88 -18.98
C LEU A 7 6.59 23.50 -19.53
N LEU A 8 7.39 22.92 -20.43
CA LEU A 8 7.15 21.58 -20.96
C LEU A 8 7.24 20.50 -19.87
N ALA A 9 8.18 20.64 -18.94
CA ALA A 9 8.33 19.70 -17.82
C ALA A 9 7.13 19.75 -16.86
N VAL A 10 6.63 20.94 -16.57
CA VAL A 10 5.44 21.12 -15.69
C VAL A 10 4.17 20.61 -16.36
N VAL A 11 4.01 20.81 -17.69
CA VAL A 11 2.87 20.31 -18.45
C VAL A 11 2.90 18.78 -18.56
N LEU A 12 4.09 18.17 -18.75
CA LEU A 12 4.24 16.71 -18.81
C LEU A 12 3.92 16.05 -17.46
N THR A 13 4.39 16.64 -16.34
CA THR A 13 4.08 16.13 -14.98
C THR A 13 2.59 16.33 -14.64
N GLY A 14 1.98 17.43 -15.07
CA GLY A 14 0.54 17.68 -14.87
C GLY A 14 -0.34 16.77 -15.73
N ALA A 15 0.06 16.48 -16.97
CA ALA A 15 -0.69 15.61 -17.87
C ALA A 15 -0.65 14.14 -17.41
N MET A 16 0.48 13.66 -16.88
CA MET A 16 0.54 12.31 -16.29
C MET A 16 -0.31 12.18 -15.02
N ALA A 17 -0.42 13.23 -14.21
CA ALA A 17 -1.29 13.22 -13.03
C ALA A 17 -2.79 13.22 -13.41
N LEU A 18 -3.17 13.86 -14.51
CA LEU A 18 -4.56 13.94 -14.99
C LEU A 18 -5.02 12.66 -15.72
N THR A 19 -4.12 11.97 -16.45
CA THR A 19 -4.49 10.73 -17.15
C THR A 19 -4.71 9.56 -16.19
N LEU A 20 -4.15 9.60 -14.97
CA LEU A 20 -4.42 8.61 -13.92
C LEU A 20 -5.78 8.84 -13.23
N LEU A 21 -6.41 10.01 -13.42
CA LEU A 21 -7.71 10.35 -12.84
C LEU A 21 -8.91 10.05 -13.76
N THR A 22 -8.70 9.78 -15.04
CA THR A 22 -9.78 9.68 -16.03
C THR A 22 -10.03 8.30 -16.62
N ALA A 23 -9.27 7.28 -16.23
CA ALA A 23 -9.50 5.91 -16.70
C ALA A 23 -10.46 5.19 -15.75
N CYS A 24 -11.72 5.42 -15.87
CA CYS A 24 -12.89 4.55 -15.73
C CYS A 24 -14.11 5.35 -15.24
N GLY A 25 -15.17 5.33 -16.01
CA GLY A 25 -16.49 5.78 -15.58
C GLY A 25 -17.00 4.92 -14.43
N GLY A 26 -17.20 5.54 -13.28
CA GLY A 26 -17.64 4.95 -12.03
C GLY A 26 -16.58 5.14 -10.94
N ASN A 27 -16.87 5.93 -9.94
CA ASN A 27 -16.07 6.33 -8.77
C ASN A 27 -14.58 5.92 -8.85
N ALA A 28 -13.72 6.83 -9.30
CA ALA A 28 -12.29 6.58 -9.46
C ALA A 28 -11.71 5.96 -8.17
N VAL A 29 -11.07 4.80 -8.29
CA VAL A 29 -10.43 4.12 -7.15
C VAL A 29 -9.24 4.96 -6.70
N THR A 30 -9.42 5.69 -5.61
CA THR A 30 -8.42 6.56 -5.01
C THR A 30 -7.76 5.88 -3.81
N GLU A 31 -6.59 6.35 -3.43
CA GLU A 31 -5.92 5.91 -2.20
C GLU A 31 -6.82 6.11 -0.98
N LYS A 32 -7.50 7.26 -0.90
CA LYS A 32 -8.44 7.54 0.19
C LYS A 32 -9.61 6.57 0.21
N SER A 33 -10.21 6.27 -0.94
CA SER A 33 -11.35 5.35 -0.98
C SER A 33 -10.95 3.92 -0.57
N ILE A 34 -9.73 3.48 -0.90
CA ILE A 34 -9.19 2.19 -0.44
C ILE A 34 -8.98 2.23 1.08
N ALA A 35 -8.40 3.31 1.63
CA ALA A 35 -8.19 3.47 3.06
C ALA A 35 -9.51 3.43 3.85
N ASP A 36 -10.54 4.13 3.35
CA ASP A 36 -11.86 4.14 3.95
C ASP A 36 -12.48 2.72 3.93
N ALA A 37 -12.40 2.01 2.80
CA ALA A 37 -12.90 0.65 2.67
C ALA A 37 -12.17 -0.33 3.61
N MET A 38 -10.84 -0.24 3.74
CA MET A 38 -10.07 -1.05 4.68
C MET A 38 -10.45 -0.75 6.13
N THR A 39 -10.69 0.51 6.47
CA THR A 39 -11.15 0.92 7.81
C THR A 39 -12.52 0.33 8.13
N ASP A 40 -13.44 0.36 7.18
CA ASP A 40 -14.78 -0.20 7.37
C ASP A 40 -14.76 -1.72 7.48
N MET A 41 -13.91 -2.40 6.72
CA MET A 41 -13.69 -3.84 6.84
C MET A 41 -13.09 -4.22 8.20
N ALA A 42 -12.12 -3.45 8.72
CA ALA A 42 -11.57 -3.66 10.06
C ALA A 42 -12.65 -3.50 11.13
N LYS A 43 -13.45 -2.44 11.06
CA LYS A 43 -14.58 -2.21 11.98
C LYS A 43 -15.61 -3.33 11.94
N ALA A 44 -15.94 -3.84 10.75
CA ALA A 44 -16.89 -4.95 10.59
C ALA A 44 -16.39 -6.23 11.27
N GLN A 45 -15.09 -6.39 11.44
CA GLN A 45 -14.46 -7.48 12.20
C GLN A 45 -14.28 -7.17 13.70
N GLY A 46 -14.82 -6.04 14.18
CA GLY A 46 -14.69 -5.62 15.58
C GLY A 46 -13.34 -4.98 15.93
N ALA A 47 -12.48 -4.74 14.94
CA ALA A 47 -11.19 -4.12 15.16
C ALA A 47 -11.30 -2.59 15.28
N LYS A 48 -10.34 -1.99 16.01
CA LYS A 48 -10.23 -0.52 16.17
C LYS A 48 -9.19 0.10 15.24
N ALA A 49 -8.74 -0.63 14.24
CA ALA A 49 -7.77 -0.16 13.28
C ALA A 49 -8.40 0.87 12.32
N THR A 50 -7.65 1.92 12.00
CA THR A 50 -8.02 2.92 10.99
C THR A 50 -6.89 3.07 10.00
N PHE A 51 -7.22 3.21 8.72
CA PHE A 51 -6.24 3.40 7.65
C PHE A 51 -6.27 4.84 7.17
N THR A 52 -5.11 5.47 7.10
CA THR A 52 -4.97 6.88 6.76
C THR A 52 -3.91 7.05 5.67
N PRO A 53 -4.25 7.67 4.52
CA PRO A 53 -3.27 7.98 3.50
C PRO A 53 -2.14 8.87 4.02
N ARG A 54 -0.87 8.52 3.72
CA ARG A 54 0.29 9.32 4.09
C ARG A 54 1.33 9.37 2.97
N ALA A 55 2.00 10.51 2.84
CA ALA A 55 2.96 10.76 1.77
C ALA A 55 4.17 9.81 1.81
N GLU A 56 4.62 9.41 2.99
CA GLU A 56 5.76 8.50 3.17
C GLU A 56 5.47 7.13 2.57
N GLU A 57 4.33 6.50 2.89
CA GLU A 57 3.94 5.21 2.33
C GLU A 57 3.66 5.31 0.83
N ARG A 58 3.13 6.43 0.36
CA ARG A 58 2.94 6.67 -1.08
C ARG A 58 4.27 6.72 -1.81
N GLU A 59 5.30 7.31 -1.21
CA GLU A 59 6.64 7.33 -1.80
C GLU A 59 7.27 5.93 -1.83
N LEU A 60 7.10 5.13 -0.79
CA LEU A 60 7.52 3.72 -0.78
C LEU A 60 6.80 2.92 -1.87
N ALA A 61 5.48 3.09 -1.99
CA ALA A 61 4.70 2.44 -3.04
C ALA A 61 5.16 2.84 -4.45
N ARG A 62 5.52 4.12 -4.66
CA ARG A 62 6.08 4.60 -5.94
C ARG A 62 7.43 3.96 -6.27
N LYS A 63 8.32 3.81 -5.30
CA LYS A 63 9.62 3.15 -5.50
C LYS A 63 9.44 1.69 -5.89
N ILE A 64 8.51 0.99 -5.25
CA ILE A 64 8.18 -0.40 -5.60
C ILE A 64 7.54 -0.47 -6.99
N ALA A 65 6.61 0.41 -7.31
CA ALA A 65 5.98 0.49 -8.63
C ALA A 65 7.02 0.74 -9.73
N ALA A 66 7.94 1.68 -9.54
CA ALA A 66 9.03 1.96 -10.46
C ALA A 66 9.98 0.76 -10.65
N LEU A 67 10.27 0.01 -9.58
CA LEU A 67 11.06 -1.22 -9.64
C LEU A 67 10.40 -2.30 -10.50
N ARG A 68 9.05 -2.34 -10.51
CA ARG A 68 8.25 -3.37 -11.19
C ARG A 68 7.71 -2.93 -12.55
N GLU A 69 7.90 -1.68 -12.95
CA GLU A 69 7.40 -1.15 -14.23
C GLU A 69 7.93 -1.97 -15.41
N GLY A 70 7.04 -2.42 -16.28
CA GLY A 70 7.34 -3.21 -17.46
C GLY A 70 7.68 -4.69 -17.21
N LYS A 71 7.67 -5.16 -15.96
CA LYS A 71 8.03 -6.53 -15.59
C LYS A 71 6.83 -7.46 -15.50
N ALA A 72 7.11 -8.77 -15.55
CA ALA A 72 6.10 -9.77 -15.25
C ALA A 72 5.68 -9.71 -13.76
N THR A 73 4.40 -9.91 -13.48
CA THR A 73 3.85 -9.80 -12.12
C THR A 73 4.35 -10.89 -11.17
N ASP A 74 4.85 -12.00 -11.69
CA ASP A 74 5.45 -13.10 -10.94
C ASP A 74 6.98 -13.03 -10.86
N GLU A 75 7.61 -11.98 -11.44
CA GLU A 75 9.05 -11.77 -11.28
C GLU A 75 9.39 -11.54 -9.83
N ASN A 76 10.35 -12.31 -9.33
CA ASN A 76 10.78 -12.20 -7.93
C ASN A 76 11.53 -10.88 -7.70
N SER A 77 10.96 -10.01 -6.90
CA SER A 77 11.53 -8.73 -6.50
C SER A 77 11.65 -8.58 -4.97
N TYR A 78 11.50 -9.69 -4.23
CA TYR A 78 11.40 -9.69 -2.76
C TYR A 78 12.54 -8.93 -2.08
N ASP A 79 13.79 -9.25 -2.41
CA ASP A 79 14.96 -8.63 -1.75
C ASP A 79 15.08 -7.14 -2.05
N ALA A 80 14.72 -6.72 -3.26
CA ALA A 80 14.72 -5.31 -3.63
C ALA A 80 13.59 -4.53 -2.93
N ILE A 81 12.41 -5.13 -2.83
CA ILE A 81 11.27 -4.56 -2.08
C ILE A 81 11.61 -4.46 -0.60
N LYS A 82 12.20 -5.49 -0.01
CA LYS A 82 12.67 -5.50 1.38
C LYS A 82 13.62 -4.34 1.67
N LYS A 83 14.56 -4.05 0.77
CA LYS A 83 15.48 -2.91 0.90
C LYS A 83 14.77 -1.56 0.79
N ILE A 84 13.75 -1.43 -0.07
CA ILE A 84 12.96 -0.21 -0.20
C ILE A 84 12.16 0.06 1.09
N LEU A 85 11.59 -0.98 1.67
CA LEU A 85 10.74 -0.88 2.86
C LEU A 85 11.54 -0.81 4.17
N ASP A 86 12.84 -1.12 4.12
CA ASP A 86 13.73 -1.15 5.28
C ASP A 86 13.14 -1.95 6.44
N TYR A 87 12.77 -3.20 6.17
CA TYR A 87 12.24 -4.09 7.20
C TYR A 87 13.04 -5.40 7.28
N ASP A 88 13.03 -5.99 8.45
CA ASP A 88 13.62 -7.28 8.74
C ASP A 88 12.64 -8.44 8.51
N GLN A 89 12.99 -9.66 8.90
CA GLN A 89 12.12 -10.82 8.77
C GLN A 89 10.77 -10.57 9.46
N GLY A 90 9.68 -10.88 8.76
CA GLY A 90 8.32 -10.74 9.28
C GLY A 90 7.65 -9.38 9.05
N GLY A 91 8.25 -8.47 8.28
CA GLY A 91 7.65 -7.17 7.98
C GLY A 91 7.71 -6.19 9.15
N VAL A 92 8.74 -6.27 9.98
CA VAL A 92 8.98 -5.37 11.12
C VAL A 92 10.34 -4.72 10.95
N ASN A 93 10.41 -3.39 11.08
CA ASN A 93 11.64 -2.67 11.34
C ASN A 93 11.64 -2.19 12.80
N GLU A 94 12.70 -1.48 13.23
CA GLU A 94 12.84 -1.04 14.62
C GLU A 94 11.61 -0.32 15.18
N ASN A 95 10.87 0.39 14.35
CA ASN A 95 9.82 1.31 14.78
C ASN A 95 8.43 1.00 14.21
N ASN A 96 8.33 0.20 13.14
CA ASN A 96 7.08 0.00 12.42
C ASN A 96 6.88 -1.46 12.01
N PHE A 97 5.61 -1.87 12.00
CA PHE A 97 5.15 -2.97 11.18
C PHE A 97 4.94 -2.47 9.76
N VAL A 98 5.29 -3.31 8.79
CA VAL A 98 5.18 -2.98 7.36
C VAL A 98 4.49 -4.14 6.64
N TRP A 99 3.45 -3.83 5.87
CA TRP A 99 2.77 -4.75 4.98
C TRP A 99 2.79 -4.19 3.57
N THR A 100 3.01 -5.03 2.60
CA THR A 100 2.93 -4.64 1.19
C THR A 100 2.37 -5.76 0.35
N ASP A 101 1.65 -5.38 -0.68
CA ASP A 101 1.17 -6.29 -1.70
C ASP A 101 0.87 -5.56 -3.00
N THR A 102 0.60 -6.37 -4.03
CA THR A 102 0.19 -5.91 -5.35
C THR A 102 -1.18 -6.45 -5.70
N VAL A 103 -2.06 -5.58 -6.16
CA VAL A 103 -3.45 -5.91 -6.49
C VAL A 103 -3.73 -5.54 -7.94
N PHE A 104 -4.32 -6.46 -8.69
CA PHE A 104 -4.78 -6.19 -10.06
C PHE A 104 -5.94 -5.20 -10.05
N THR A 105 -5.89 -4.21 -10.96
CA THR A 105 -6.89 -3.13 -10.98
C THR A 105 -7.98 -3.32 -12.03
N ASP A 106 -7.74 -4.15 -13.05
CA ASP A 106 -8.56 -4.19 -14.25
C ASP A 106 -10.00 -4.72 -14.01
N GLU A 107 -10.19 -5.51 -12.96
CA GLU A 107 -11.49 -6.11 -12.62
C GLU A 107 -11.99 -5.71 -11.22
N LEU A 108 -11.19 -4.97 -10.44
CA LEU A 108 -11.49 -4.70 -9.04
C LEU A 108 -11.76 -3.21 -8.76
N GLY A 109 -12.96 -2.92 -8.30
CA GLY A 109 -13.30 -1.62 -7.68
C GLY A 109 -12.61 -1.43 -6.32
N THR A 110 -12.91 -0.32 -5.65
CA THR A 110 -12.32 0.08 -4.36
C THR A 110 -12.37 -1.03 -3.31
N SER A 111 -13.56 -1.58 -3.07
CA SER A 111 -13.75 -2.62 -2.05
C SER A 111 -13.04 -3.93 -2.41
N GLY A 112 -13.00 -4.30 -3.70
CA GLY A 112 -12.29 -5.48 -4.16
C GLY A 112 -10.78 -5.35 -3.93
N GLN A 113 -10.18 -4.21 -4.28
CA GLN A 113 -8.75 -3.97 -4.07
C GLN A 113 -8.40 -3.94 -2.57
N ALA A 114 -9.23 -3.31 -1.74
CA ALA A 114 -9.06 -3.32 -0.28
C ALA A 114 -9.14 -4.73 0.30
N TYR A 115 -10.14 -5.51 -0.13
CA TYR A 115 -10.34 -6.89 0.30
C TYR A 115 -9.17 -7.80 -0.09
N GLU A 116 -8.69 -7.72 -1.33
CA GLU A 116 -7.57 -8.54 -1.80
C GLU A 116 -6.31 -8.26 -0.99
N PHE A 117 -5.98 -6.99 -0.74
CA PHE A 117 -4.86 -6.63 0.12
C PHE A 117 -5.00 -7.21 1.53
N ILE A 118 -6.17 -7.06 2.16
CA ILE A 118 -6.44 -7.58 3.50
C ILE A 118 -6.34 -9.10 3.52
N ASN A 119 -6.93 -9.77 2.53
CA ASN A 119 -6.93 -11.22 2.43
C ASN A 119 -5.53 -11.80 2.28
N ASN A 120 -4.70 -11.18 1.46
CA ASN A 120 -3.31 -11.61 1.25
C ASN A 120 -2.43 -11.39 2.49
N ASN A 121 -2.79 -10.44 3.35
CA ASN A 121 -2.10 -10.13 4.60
C ASN A 121 -2.88 -10.54 5.86
N VAL A 122 -3.92 -11.37 5.73
CA VAL A 122 -4.93 -11.62 6.77
C VAL A 122 -4.33 -12.08 8.09
N LEU A 123 -3.36 -12.98 8.08
CA LEU A 123 -2.76 -13.52 9.31
C LEU A 123 -2.08 -12.45 10.14
N MET A 124 -1.33 -11.56 9.51
CA MET A 124 -0.58 -10.51 10.20
C MET A 124 -1.46 -9.33 10.57
N LEU A 125 -2.32 -8.89 9.64
CA LEU A 125 -3.23 -7.77 9.89
C LEU A 125 -4.29 -8.10 10.94
N SER A 126 -4.89 -9.29 10.92
CA SER A 126 -5.89 -9.67 11.92
C SER A 126 -5.29 -9.72 13.33
N ARG A 127 -4.06 -10.19 13.47
CA ARG A 127 -3.34 -10.16 14.75
C ARG A 127 -3.07 -8.72 15.20
N ALA A 128 -2.56 -7.89 14.30
CA ALA A 128 -2.31 -6.46 14.56
C ALA A 128 -3.58 -5.73 14.98
N TRP A 129 -4.71 -5.96 14.29
CA TRP A 129 -6.00 -5.33 14.59
C TRP A 129 -6.56 -5.72 15.96
N ASN A 130 -6.35 -6.95 16.36
CA ASN A 130 -6.79 -7.45 17.67
C ASN A 130 -5.82 -7.09 18.80
N GLY A 131 -4.79 -6.30 18.51
CA GLY A 131 -3.79 -5.88 19.49
C GLY A 131 -2.96 -7.04 20.05
N LEU A 132 -2.85 -8.12 19.27
CA LEU A 132 -2.03 -9.27 19.63
C LEU A 132 -0.56 -8.93 19.46
N ASP A 133 0.27 -9.53 20.30
CA ASP A 133 1.71 -9.39 20.23
C ASP A 133 2.26 -9.99 18.92
N LEU A 134 2.97 -9.17 18.18
CA LEU A 134 3.70 -9.54 16.98
C LEU A 134 5.18 -9.26 17.21
N PHE A 135 5.98 -10.30 17.33
CA PHE A 135 7.45 -10.18 17.58
C PHE A 135 7.78 -9.38 18.84
N GLY A 136 6.99 -9.52 19.91
CA GLY A 136 7.18 -8.78 21.15
C GLY A 136 6.69 -7.32 21.10
N LYS A 137 5.96 -6.93 20.07
CA LYS A 137 5.43 -5.58 19.86
C LYS A 137 3.95 -5.62 19.53
N LYS A 138 3.25 -4.51 19.78
CA LYS A 138 1.87 -4.29 19.35
C LYS A 138 1.82 -3.24 18.25
N ALA A 139 0.95 -3.43 17.28
CA ALA A 139 0.72 -2.41 16.27
C ALA A 139 -0.18 -1.29 16.82
N ALA A 140 0.18 -0.04 16.57
CA ALA A 140 -0.68 1.10 16.85
C ALA A 140 -2.00 0.98 16.08
N LYS A 141 -3.05 1.61 16.60
CA LYS A 141 -4.39 1.59 15.98
C LYS A 141 -4.44 2.31 14.64
N ILE A 142 -3.62 3.34 14.47
CA ILE A 142 -3.53 4.09 13.22
C ILE A 142 -2.54 3.37 12.30
N HIS A 143 -3.03 2.95 11.15
CA HIS A 143 -2.26 2.38 10.07
C HIS A 143 -2.13 3.44 8.97
N TYR A 144 -0.93 3.80 8.62
CA TYR A 144 -0.68 4.69 7.49
C TYR A 144 -0.57 3.88 6.21
N MET A 145 -1.02 4.46 5.10
CA MET A 145 -0.95 3.76 3.82
C MET A 145 -0.62 4.68 2.66
N GLY A 146 -0.07 4.09 1.61
CA GLY A 146 0.17 4.73 0.35
C GLY A 146 0.01 3.75 -0.80
N THR A 147 -0.35 4.26 -1.97
CA THR A 147 -0.51 3.44 -3.16
C THR A 147 0.18 4.05 -4.38
N ALA A 148 0.59 3.20 -5.32
CA ALA A 148 1.06 3.60 -6.65
C ALA A 148 0.64 2.55 -7.68
N LEU A 149 0.49 2.98 -8.93
CA LEU A 149 0.19 2.10 -10.05
C LEU A 149 1.47 1.84 -10.86
N TYR A 150 1.55 0.64 -11.44
CA TYR A 150 2.52 0.31 -12.48
C TYR A 150 1.86 -0.54 -13.57
N LYS A 151 2.47 -0.57 -14.74
CA LYS A 151 2.10 -1.47 -15.83
C LYS A 151 3.07 -2.63 -15.91
N GLY A 152 2.55 -3.83 -16.06
CA GLY A 152 3.34 -5.05 -16.19
C GLY A 152 2.67 -6.04 -17.11
N THR A 153 3.10 -7.29 -17.05
CA THR A 153 2.46 -8.39 -17.76
C THR A 153 2.04 -9.49 -16.79
N ASP A 154 0.90 -10.13 -17.07
CA ASP A 154 0.49 -11.32 -16.35
C ASP A 154 1.35 -12.54 -16.74
N LYS A 155 1.12 -13.70 -16.11
CA LYS A 155 1.81 -14.97 -16.41
C LYS A 155 1.64 -15.45 -17.86
N LYS A 156 0.66 -14.91 -18.58
CA LYS A 156 0.38 -15.25 -20.00
C LYS A 156 0.99 -14.22 -20.94
N GLY A 157 1.65 -13.16 -20.43
CA GLY A 157 2.23 -12.08 -21.20
C GLY A 157 1.23 -10.97 -21.56
N ASN A 158 0.00 -10.99 -21.04
CA ASN A 158 -0.96 -9.92 -21.31
C ASN A 158 -0.61 -8.67 -20.49
N PRO A 159 -0.77 -7.46 -21.07
CA PRO A 159 -0.56 -6.22 -20.32
C PRO A 159 -1.61 -6.07 -19.22
N VAL A 160 -1.17 -5.70 -18.03
CA VAL A 160 -2.02 -5.48 -16.85
C VAL A 160 -1.62 -4.21 -16.12
N THR A 161 -2.59 -3.59 -15.45
CA THR A 161 -2.33 -2.51 -14.50
C THR A 161 -2.43 -3.05 -13.09
N VAL A 162 -1.41 -2.78 -12.28
CA VAL A 162 -1.28 -3.30 -10.93
C VAL A 162 -1.10 -2.16 -9.95
N ARG A 163 -1.79 -2.22 -8.82
CA ARG A 163 -1.61 -1.30 -7.72
C ARG A 163 -0.71 -1.90 -6.65
N VAL A 164 0.36 -1.22 -6.32
CA VAL A 164 1.14 -1.46 -5.10
C VAL A 164 0.42 -0.78 -3.94
N ILE A 165 0.25 -1.50 -2.84
CA ILE A 165 -0.26 -0.95 -1.58
C ILE A 165 0.82 -1.19 -0.53
N VAL A 166 1.20 -0.13 0.18
CA VAL A 166 2.09 -0.18 1.35
C VAL A 166 1.31 0.31 2.55
N VAL A 167 1.37 -0.45 3.63
CA VAL A 167 0.75 -0.10 4.92
C VAL A 167 1.82 -0.19 5.99
N THR A 168 1.86 0.79 6.89
CA THR A 168 2.70 0.77 8.08
C THR A 168 1.87 1.06 9.33
N ALA A 169 2.29 0.51 10.46
CA ALA A 169 1.78 0.89 11.78
C ALA A 169 2.94 0.97 12.75
N LYS A 170 2.93 1.97 13.64
CA LYS A 170 3.95 2.08 14.66
C LYS A 170 4.01 0.82 15.52
N ALA A 171 5.21 0.33 15.77
CA ALA A 171 5.45 -0.76 16.70
C ALA A 171 5.56 -0.19 18.12
N GLU A 172 4.67 -0.60 19.01
CA GLU A 172 4.60 -0.15 20.40
C GLU A 172 5.00 -1.30 21.33
N ASP A 173 5.74 -0.98 22.39
CA ASP A 173 6.00 -1.95 23.44
C ASP A 173 4.67 -2.35 24.10
N PRO A 174 4.47 -3.63 24.41
CA PRO A 174 3.32 -4.05 25.18
C PRO A 174 3.32 -3.28 26.50
N GLN A 175 2.25 -2.55 26.81
CA GLN A 175 2.12 -1.93 28.11
C GLN A 175 2.22 -3.02 29.17
N GLN A 176 3.21 -2.95 30.03
CA GLN A 176 3.23 -3.80 31.22
C GLN A 176 1.92 -3.55 31.98
N PRO A 177 1.16 -4.59 32.35
CA PRO A 177 0.02 -4.39 33.22
C PRO A 177 0.51 -3.62 34.43
N GLY A 178 -0.06 -2.42 34.64
CA GLY A 178 0.36 -1.52 35.69
C GLY A 178 0.48 -2.27 37.01
N LYS A 179 1.64 -2.13 37.67
CA LYS A 179 1.73 -2.43 39.09
C LYS A 179 0.79 -1.43 39.77
N ALA A 180 -0.42 -1.91 40.11
CA ALA A 180 -1.28 -1.24 41.03
C ALA A 180 -0.74 -1.40 42.47
#